data_86549646851ffd798fc5c4164ab3495f
#
_entry.id   86549646851ffd798fc5c4164ab3495f
#
_cell.length_a   1.000
_cell.length_b   1.000
_cell.length_c   1.000
_cell.angle_alpha   90.00
_cell.angle_beta   90.00
_cell.angle_gamma   90.00
#
_symmetry.space_group_name_H-M   'P 1'
#
loop_
_entity.id
_entity.type
_entity.pdbx_description
1 polymer ?
#
loop_
_entity_poly.entity_id
_entity_poly.type
_entity_poly.pdbx_seq_one_letter_code
_entity_poly.pdbx_strand_id
1 'polypeptide(L)'
;MKTHRFSRIRRFRFNLPQRIAAGLLFLFLAQGMWITSRQKLSDNDYQYARCGREMWESPGAVAGYFTSCGNIHDGVLAYRLAGLPLSVNLLVERGFDVFRKPEDRVVQVGATPTGAVLRTLSTWELRHQLTHILLLLRLPFLGAGALLGAGLWWVTRRLYGNLGGYTALALYCFSPAVLSACVTPNPEILASLAVYGGIYTCIGVAHAMQGPRRKWRPRIVLLTAIFGVAVTSHLIALPLVALIGLGFMLWVAEERRGQVFPVVAIAAGGSIVFALVCYGFSANAMGFLFRAQNVLLNFSAEPALRFFSSFANAGVTVATAAALVLYCGVRRSRYFGNTAPLLCALLLFPSMLTGVAGSPWLWALPFLLTFIGGVFADACEGPKSRWAMAAAGSLLLLQAVLCLRSLPELL
;
A
#
# COMPACT_ATOMS: atom_id res chain seq x y z
N MET A 1 -45.45 -21.56 -8.71
CA MET A 1 -44.14 -21.69 -9.38
C MET A 1 -43.60 -20.28 -9.71
N LYS A 2 -42.69 -19.73 -8.91
CA LYS A 2 -42.05 -18.43 -9.17
C LYS A 2 -40.73 -18.71 -9.90
N THR A 3 -40.69 -18.39 -11.19
CA THR A 3 -39.50 -18.47 -12.02
C THR A 3 -38.44 -17.50 -11.51
N HIS A 4 -37.34 -18.03 -11.00
CA HIS A 4 -36.13 -17.27 -10.67
C HIS A 4 -35.58 -16.62 -11.96
N ARG A 5 -35.78 -15.31 -12.08
CA ARG A 5 -35.07 -14.50 -13.07
C ARG A 5 -33.57 -14.53 -12.71
N PHE A 6 -32.80 -15.26 -13.50
CA PHE A 6 -31.35 -15.13 -13.55
C PHE A 6 -31.03 -13.65 -13.80
N SER A 7 -30.47 -12.99 -12.79
CA SER A 7 -30.04 -11.60 -12.88
C SER A 7 -28.96 -11.49 -13.95
N ARG A 8 -29.25 -10.70 -14.98
CA ARG A 8 -28.31 -10.33 -16.05
C ARG A 8 -26.99 -9.93 -15.43
N ILE A 9 -25.92 -10.62 -15.77
CA ILE A 9 -24.53 -10.21 -15.55
C ILE A 9 -24.42 -8.79 -16.13
N ARG A 10 -24.41 -7.79 -15.25
CA ARG A 10 -24.18 -6.40 -15.64
C ARG A 10 -22.79 -6.38 -16.26
N ARG A 11 -22.69 -6.28 -17.59
CA ARG A 11 -21.42 -6.01 -18.28
C ARG A 11 -20.84 -4.74 -17.66
N PHE A 12 -19.71 -4.89 -16.95
CA PHE A 12 -18.96 -3.76 -16.40
C PHE A 12 -18.46 -2.93 -17.59
N ARG A 13 -19.19 -1.88 -17.95
CA ARG A 13 -18.71 -0.89 -18.92
C ARG A 13 -17.91 0.14 -18.15
N PHE A 14 -16.58 0.08 -18.28
CA PHE A 14 -15.73 1.14 -17.76
C PHE A 14 -16.07 2.47 -18.45
N ASN A 15 -16.46 3.45 -17.64
CA ASN A 15 -16.64 4.82 -18.12
C ASN A 15 -15.28 5.44 -18.46
N LEU A 16 -15.28 6.47 -19.32
CA LEU A 16 -14.02 7.15 -19.73
C LEU A 16 -13.09 7.49 -18.56
N PRO A 17 -13.57 8.06 -17.43
CA PRO A 17 -12.71 8.32 -16.27
C PRO A 17 -12.02 7.09 -15.70
N GLN A 18 -12.71 5.96 -15.66
CA GLN A 18 -12.14 4.70 -15.17
C GLN A 18 -11.10 4.13 -16.13
N ARG A 19 -11.29 4.31 -17.45
CA ARG A 19 -10.31 3.87 -18.46
C ARG A 19 -9.00 4.65 -18.35
N ILE A 20 -9.07 5.97 -18.15
CA ILE A 20 -7.88 6.81 -17.95
C ILE A 20 -7.14 6.38 -16.68
N ALA A 21 -7.85 6.20 -15.56
CA ALA A 21 -7.25 5.75 -14.32
C ALA A 21 -6.62 4.35 -14.45
N ALA A 22 -7.31 3.42 -15.13
CA ALA A 22 -6.78 2.09 -15.41
C ALA A 22 -5.52 2.14 -16.29
N GLY A 23 -5.49 3.05 -17.28
CA GLY A 23 -4.30 3.30 -18.12
C GLY A 23 -3.09 3.79 -17.31
N LEU A 24 -3.30 4.75 -16.39
CA LEU A 24 -2.24 5.23 -15.50
C LEU A 24 -1.73 4.13 -14.56
N LEU A 25 -2.63 3.34 -13.97
CA LEU A 25 -2.25 2.21 -13.13
C LEU A 25 -1.54 1.11 -13.91
N PHE A 26 -1.93 0.87 -15.15
CA PHE A 26 -1.23 -0.06 -16.04
C PHE A 26 0.20 0.42 -16.33
N LEU A 27 0.39 1.71 -16.60
CA LEU A 27 1.73 2.29 -16.77
C LEU A 27 2.58 2.15 -15.49
N PHE A 28 1.98 2.38 -14.32
CA PHE A 28 2.64 2.14 -13.03
C PHE A 28 3.11 0.69 -12.87
N LEU A 29 2.20 -0.25 -13.14
CA LEU A 29 2.54 -1.69 -13.10
C LEU A 29 3.62 -2.05 -14.11
N ALA A 30 3.56 -1.52 -15.34
CA ALA A 30 4.56 -1.76 -16.38
C ALA A 30 5.94 -1.24 -15.97
N GLN A 31 6.03 -0.05 -15.37
CA GLN A 31 7.28 0.50 -14.83
C GLN A 31 7.83 -0.38 -13.70
N GLY A 32 6.97 -0.77 -12.74
CA GLY A 32 7.37 -1.64 -11.63
C GLY A 32 7.84 -3.02 -12.10
N MET A 33 7.15 -3.63 -13.06
CA MET A 33 7.55 -4.90 -13.68
C MET A 33 8.88 -4.77 -14.42
N TRP A 34 9.08 -3.67 -15.15
CA TRP A 34 10.34 -3.40 -15.86
C TRP A 34 11.53 -3.28 -14.89
N ILE A 35 11.36 -2.54 -13.78
CA ILE A 35 12.39 -2.43 -12.73
C ILE A 35 12.66 -3.81 -12.13
N THR A 36 11.61 -4.51 -11.70
CA THR A 36 11.73 -5.83 -11.06
C THR A 36 12.46 -6.84 -11.94
N SER A 37 12.24 -6.83 -13.26
CA SER A 37 12.88 -7.76 -14.20
C SER A 37 14.38 -7.52 -14.38
N ARG A 38 14.89 -6.34 -13.99
CA ARG A 38 16.29 -5.92 -14.16
C ARG A 38 17.07 -5.80 -12.87
N GLN A 39 16.39 -5.64 -11.75
CA GLN A 39 17.05 -5.60 -10.44
C GLN A 39 17.62 -6.95 -10.06
N LYS A 40 18.75 -6.91 -9.35
CA LYS A 40 19.37 -8.10 -8.75
C LYS A 40 18.62 -8.53 -7.49
N LEU A 41 18.78 -9.78 -7.12
CA LEU A 41 18.33 -10.32 -5.84
C LEU A 41 19.13 -9.65 -4.72
N SER A 42 18.43 -9.07 -3.74
CA SER A 42 19.03 -8.50 -2.53
C SER A 42 18.93 -9.46 -1.35
N ASP A 43 19.73 -9.24 -0.32
CA ASP A 43 19.64 -10.01 0.93
C ASP A 43 18.27 -9.89 1.58
N ASN A 44 17.65 -8.72 1.45
CA ASN A 44 16.29 -8.48 1.91
C ASN A 44 15.27 -9.36 1.15
N ASP A 45 15.36 -9.44 -0.18
CA ASP A 45 14.51 -10.34 -0.97
C ASP A 45 14.64 -11.78 -0.53
N TYR A 46 15.88 -12.23 -0.28
CA TYR A 46 16.14 -13.58 0.19
C TYR A 46 15.50 -13.85 1.55
N GLN A 47 15.61 -12.93 2.47
CA GLN A 47 14.99 -13.03 3.79
C GLN A 47 13.46 -13.11 3.69
N TYR A 48 12.82 -12.25 2.89
CA TYR A 48 11.38 -12.28 2.67
C TYR A 48 10.93 -13.56 1.98
N ALA A 49 11.68 -14.05 0.99
CA ALA A 49 11.37 -15.31 0.31
C ALA A 49 11.47 -16.51 1.25
N ARG A 50 12.57 -16.62 2.00
CA ARG A 50 12.81 -17.73 2.94
C ARG A 50 11.75 -17.73 4.05
N CYS A 51 11.67 -16.65 4.80
CA CYS A 51 10.78 -16.60 5.94
C CYS A 51 9.31 -16.62 5.53
N GLY A 52 8.97 -15.96 4.41
CA GLY A 52 7.61 -15.98 3.89
C GLY A 52 7.15 -17.38 3.48
N ARG A 53 8.01 -18.16 2.82
CA ARG A 53 7.72 -19.56 2.48
C ARG A 53 7.59 -20.45 3.71
N GLU A 54 8.51 -20.31 4.66
CA GLU A 54 8.47 -21.07 5.92
C GLU A 54 7.14 -20.87 6.65
N MET A 55 6.60 -19.65 6.59
CA MET A 55 5.30 -19.31 7.14
C MET A 55 4.12 -20.06 6.51
N TRP A 56 4.22 -20.55 5.32
CA TRP A 56 3.15 -21.28 4.63
C TRP A 56 3.42 -22.79 4.56
N GLU A 57 4.69 -23.19 4.54
CA GLU A 57 5.11 -24.55 4.25
C GLU A 57 5.46 -25.37 5.50
N SER A 58 5.76 -24.72 6.62
CA SER A 58 6.14 -25.40 7.86
C SER A 58 4.93 -25.88 8.66
N PRO A 59 4.79 -27.19 8.90
CA PRO A 59 3.69 -27.72 9.74
C PRO A 59 3.85 -27.37 11.24
N GLY A 60 5.06 -27.02 11.68
CA GLY A 60 5.37 -26.61 13.06
C GLY A 60 5.24 -25.11 13.31
N ALA A 61 4.47 -24.40 12.49
CA ALA A 61 4.38 -22.95 12.45
C ALA A 61 4.15 -22.27 13.83
N VAL A 62 3.48 -22.95 14.77
CA VAL A 62 3.13 -22.37 16.08
C VAL A 62 4.33 -22.30 17.04
N ALA A 63 5.25 -23.26 17.01
CA ALA A 63 6.38 -23.33 17.93
C ALA A 63 7.74 -22.98 17.32
N GLY A 64 7.99 -23.38 16.05
CA GLY A 64 9.28 -23.23 15.38
C GLY A 64 9.39 -22.02 14.47
N TYR A 65 8.30 -21.45 14.13
CA TYR A 65 8.09 -20.44 13.12
C TYR A 65 8.95 -19.17 13.26
N PHE A 66 9.10 -18.69 14.50
CA PHE A 66 9.87 -17.48 14.78
C PHE A 66 11.33 -17.76 15.18
N THR A 67 11.68 -19.03 15.43
CA THR A 67 13.04 -19.39 15.85
C THR A 67 14.00 -19.54 14.68
N SER A 68 13.54 -19.99 13.51
CA SER A 68 14.38 -20.18 12.32
C SER A 68 14.54 -18.90 11.49
N CYS A 69 13.51 -18.04 11.44
CA CYS A 69 13.56 -16.75 10.77
C CYS A 69 14.06 -15.61 11.66
N GLY A 70 14.46 -15.89 12.90
CA GLY A 70 15.04 -14.93 13.82
C GLY A 70 14.05 -13.80 14.18
N ASN A 71 14.46 -12.59 14.03
CA ASN A 71 13.79 -11.41 14.55
C ASN A 71 12.74 -10.80 13.62
N ILE A 72 11.65 -11.50 13.28
CA ILE A 72 10.49 -10.84 12.64
C ILE A 72 9.72 -10.09 13.74
N HIS A 73 10.09 -8.85 13.94
CA HIS A 73 9.56 -8.01 15.00
C HIS A 73 8.25 -7.32 14.57
N ASP A 74 8.17 -6.95 13.31
CA ASP A 74 7.07 -6.19 12.73
C ASP A 74 6.91 -6.58 11.26
N GLY A 75 5.76 -6.29 10.68
CA GLY A 75 5.56 -6.52 9.26
C GLY A 75 5.27 -7.97 8.84
N VAL A 76 4.73 -8.81 9.73
CA VAL A 76 4.43 -10.22 9.43
C VAL A 76 3.61 -10.41 8.16
N LEU A 77 2.69 -9.48 7.86
CA LEU A 77 1.88 -9.52 6.65
C LEU A 77 2.74 -9.42 5.40
N ALA A 78 3.80 -8.62 5.41
CA ALA A 78 4.70 -8.49 4.26
C ALA A 78 5.41 -9.81 3.97
N TYR A 79 5.89 -10.53 4.99
CA TYR A 79 6.48 -11.87 4.81
C TYR A 79 5.47 -12.87 4.26
N ARG A 80 4.24 -12.90 4.80
CA ARG A 80 3.20 -13.79 4.29
C ARG A 80 2.84 -13.51 2.84
N LEU A 81 2.72 -12.24 2.47
CA LEU A 81 2.42 -11.84 1.10
C LEU A 81 3.59 -12.15 0.15
N ALA A 82 4.83 -12.00 0.59
CA ALA A 82 6.01 -12.35 -0.18
C ALA A 82 6.09 -13.86 -0.45
N GLY A 83 5.84 -14.68 0.59
CA GLY A 83 5.92 -16.14 0.49
C GLY A 83 4.75 -16.79 -0.24
N LEU A 84 3.55 -16.20 -0.18
CA LEU A 84 2.33 -16.82 -0.73
C LEU A 84 2.47 -17.22 -2.22
N PRO A 85 2.87 -16.35 -3.16
CA PRO A 85 2.99 -16.74 -4.56
C PRO A 85 4.06 -17.80 -4.78
N LEU A 86 5.15 -17.79 -4.01
CA LEU A 86 6.22 -18.77 -4.09
C LEU A 86 5.74 -20.16 -3.64
N SER A 87 5.02 -20.21 -2.52
CA SER A 87 4.47 -21.48 -2.01
C SER A 87 3.36 -22.02 -2.91
N VAL A 88 2.52 -21.15 -3.49
CA VAL A 88 1.51 -21.56 -4.48
C VAL A 88 2.18 -22.10 -5.73
N ASN A 89 3.22 -21.43 -6.25
CA ASN A 89 3.96 -21.91 -7.41
C ASN A 89 4.55 -23.29 -7.17
N LEU A 90 5.14 -23.53 -5.99
CA LEU A 90 5.67 -24.83 -5.62
C LEU A 90 4.58 -25.92 -5.56
N LEU A 91 3.39 -25.60 -5.04
CA LEU A 91 2.26 -26.52 -5.01
C LEU A 91 1.77 -26.87 -6.42
N VAL A 92 1.73 -25.87 -7.30
CA VAL A 92 1.36 -26.07 -8.73
C VAL A 92 2.38 -26.96 -9.43
N GLU A 93 3.67 -26.69 -9.26
CA GLU A 93 4.74 -27.49 -9.83
C GLU A 93 4.66 -28.97 -9.35
N ARG A 94 4.50 -29.17 -8.03
CA ARG A 94 4.31 -30.53 -7.46
C ARG A 94 3.06 -31.22 -7.99
N GLY A 95 1.96 -30.48 -8.15
CA GLY A 95 0.72 -30.99 -8.75
C GLY A 95 0.93 -31.47 -10.18
N PHE A 96 1.67 -30.71 -10.99
CA PHE A 96 2.00 -31.12 -12.36
C PHE A 96 2.98 -32.28 -12.43
N ASP A 97 3.93 -32.40 -11.49
CA ASP A 97 4.88 -33.51 -11.44
C ASP A 97 4.21 -34.83 -11.13
N VAL A 98 3.04 -34.85 -10.48
CA VAL A 98 2.24 -36.08 -10.30
C VAL A 98 1.75 -36.62 -11.63
N PHE A 99 1.49 -35.76 -12.62
CA PHE A 99 1.01 -36.14 -13.95
C PHE A 99 2.14 -36.36 -14.97
N ARG A 100 3.40 -36.04 -14.61
CA ARG A 100 4.58 -36.32 -15.47
C ARG A 100 5.01 -37.76 -15.33
N LYS A 101 5.54 -38.31 -16.42
CA LYS A 101 6.17 -39.64 -16.39
C LYS A 101 7.32 -39.64 -15.37
N PRO A 102 7.58 -40.78 -14.68
CA PRO A 102 8.64 -40.87 -13.67
C PRO A 102 10.03 -40.46 -14.19
N GLU A 103 10.27 -40.66 -15.49
CA GLU A 103 11.53 -40.33 -16.18
C GLU A 103 11.75 -38.83 -16.36
N ASP A 104 10.63 -38.02 -16.45
CA ASP A 104 10.67 -36.57 -16.64
C ASP A 104 10.54 -35.80 -15.32
N ARG A 105 10.40 -36.51 -14.20
CA ARG A 105 10.31 -35.84 -12.88
C ARG A 105 11.63 -35.18 -12.54
N VAL A 106 11.62 -33.87 -12.47
CA VAL A 106 12.72 -33.12 -11.91
C VAL A 106 12.86 -33.53 -10.45
N VAL A 107 13.91 -34.28 -10.14
CA VAL A 107 14.25 -34.62 -8.76
C VAL A 107 14.60 -33.28 -8.07
N GLN A 108 13.63 -32.70 -7.38
CA GLN A 108 13.94 -31.62 -6.46
C GLN A 108 14.77 -32.24 -5.34
N VAL A 109 16.07 -32.04 -5.41
CA VAL A 109 16.97 -32.39 -4.31
C VAL A 109 16.56 -31.51 -3.16
N GLY A 110 15.74 -32.06 -2.26
CA GLY A 110 15.45 -31.42 -0.99
C GLY A 110 16.79 -31.11 -0.33
N ALA A 111 16.96 -29.91 0.23
CA ALA A 111 18.15 -29.56 0.98
C ALA A 111 18.24 -30.49 2.19
N THR A 112 18.83 -31.64 2.02
CA THR A 112 19.37 -32.43 3.12
C THR A 112 20.72 -31.85 3.48
N PRO A 113 21.07 -31.72 4.77
CA PRO A 113 22.33 -31.12 5.22
C PRO A 113 23.59 -31.83 4.70
N THR A 114 23.45 -32.99 4.06
CA THR A 114 24.54 -33.82 3.61
C THR A 114 24.31 -34.27 2.16
N GLY A 115 24.91 -33.56 1.22
CA GLY A 115 25.09 -34.04 -0.14
C GLY A 115 24.11 -33.52 -1.20
N ALA A 116 23.97 -32.21 -1.34
CA ALA A 116 23.36 -31.65 -2.52
C ALA A 116 24.24 -31.90 -3.75
N VAL A 117 23.82 -32.75 -4.67
CA VAL A 117 24.33 -32.72 -6.01
C VAL A 117 23.82 -31.47 -6.69
N LEU A 118 24.65 -30.41 -6.66
CA LEU A 118 24.41 -29.19 -7.40
C LEU A 118 24.38 -29.54 -8.89
N ARG A 119 23.19 -29.66 -9.46
CA ARG A 119 23.03 -29.63 -10.90
C ARG A 119 23.52 -28.26 -11.35
N THR A 120 24.59 -28.24 -12.13
CA THR A 120 25.09 -26.97 -12.72
C THR A 120 24.05 -26.52 -13.75
N LEU A 121 23.17 -25.61 -13.30
CA LEU A 121 22.26 -24.90 -14.19
C LEU A 121 23.09 -24.00 -15.12
N SER A 122 22.71 -23.93 -16.38
CA SER A 122 23.30 -22.96 -17.29
C SER A 122 23.03 -21.51 -16.71
N THR A 123 23.93 -20.60 -17.01
CA THR A 123 23.78 -19.19 -16.55
C THR A 123 22.48 -18.54 -17.04
N TRP A 124 21.94 -19.03 -18.17
CA TRP A 124 20.65 -18.59 -18.71
C TRP A 124 19.48 -19.14 -17.88
N GLU A 125 19.45 -20.43 -17.57
CA GLU A 125 18.43 -21.06 -16.75
C GLU A 125 18.39 -20.46 -15.35
N LEU A 126 19.57 -20.24 -14.74
CA LEU A 126 19.69 -19.61 -13.44
C LEU A 126 19.10 -18.20 -13.45
N ARG A 127 19.42 -17.38 -14.45
CA ARG A 127 18.85 -16.02 -14.59
C ARG A 127 17.34 -16.06 -14.76
N HIS A 128 16.82 -16.96 -15.57
CA HIS A 128 15.39 -17.08 -15.81
C HIS A 128 14.63 -17.47 -14.55
N GLN A 129 15.13 -18.44 -13.81
CA GLN A 129 14.55 -18.87 -12.53
C GLN A 129 14.62 -17.77 -11.48
N LEU A 130 15.73 -17.03 -11.36
CA LEU A 130 15.87 -15.92 -10.44
C LEU A 130 14.91 -14.77 -10.78
N THR A 131 14.78 -14.43 -12.05
CA THR A 131 13.82 -13.40 -12.50
C THR A 131 12.37 -13.79 -12.17
N HIS A 132 12.02 -15.07 -12.40
CA HIS A 132 10.69 -15.59 -12.08
C HIS A 132 10.41 -15.54 -10.58
N ILE A 133 11.36 -15.96 -9.74
CA ILE A 133 11.25 -15.88 -8.27
C ILE A 133 11.09 -14.43 -7.81
N LEU A 134 11.89 -13.51 -8.34
CA LEU A 134 11.80 -12.10 -8.02
C LEU A 134 10.46 -11.48 -8.39
N LEU A 135 9.93 -11.82 -9.57
CA LEU A 135 8.62 -11.38 -9.99
C LEU A 135 7.52 -11.87 -9.04
N LEU A 136 7.52 -13.16 -8.71
CA LEU A 136 6.54 -13.74 -7.79
C LEU A 136 6.62 -13.11 -6.39
N LEU A 137 7.84 -12.89 -5.90
CA LEU A 137 8.09 -12.31 -4.58
C LEU A 137 7.58 -10.85 -4.48
N ARG A 138 7.82 -10.04 -5.51
CA ARG A 138 7.55 -8.60 -5.51
C ARG A 138 6.16 -8.22 -6.02
N LEU A 139 5.52 -9.10 -6.79
CA LEU A 139 4.19 -8.87 -7.36
C LEU A 139 3.12 -8.44 -6.34
N PRO A 140 3.02 -9.02 -5.14
CA PRO A 140 2.05 -8.59 -4.13
C PRO A 140 2.24 -7.15 -3.68
N PHE A 141 3.48 -6.67 -3.56
CA PHE A 141 3.80 -5.31 -3.15
C PHE A 141 3.48 -4.31 -4.27
N LEU A 142 3.81 -4.67 -5.50
CA LEU A 142 3.41 -3.89 -6.67
C LEU A 142 1.88 -3.82 -6.81
N GLY A 143 1.20 -4.93 -6.53
CA GLY A 143 -0.26 -4.99 -6.45
C GLY A 143 -0.83 -4.11 -5.34
N ALA A 144 -0.23 -4.12 -4.16
CA ALA A 144 -0.61 -3.23 -3.04
C ALA A 144 -0.42 -1.75 -3.41
N GLY A 145 0.69 -1.40 -4.09
CA GLY A 145 0.91 -0.07 -4.63
C GLY A 145 -0.16 0.34 -5.66
N ALA A 146 -0.54 -0.55 -6.56
CA ALA A 146 -1.62 -0.29 -7.50
C ALA A 146 -2.98 -0.12 -6.80
N LEU A 147 -3.27 -0.90 -5.76
CA LEU A 147 -4.47 -0.74 -4.92
C LEU A 147 -4.48 0.59 -4.18
N LEU A 148 -3.33 1.02 -3.64
CA LEU A 148 -3.20 2.35 -3.01
C LEU A 148 -3.47 3.46 -4.03
N GLY A 149 -2.87 3.38 -5.23
CA GLY A 149 -3.13 4.31 -6.32
C GLY A 149 -4.59 4.35 -6.76
N ALA A 150 -5.24 3.19 -6.86
CA ALA A 150 -6.68 3.10 -7.16
C ALA A 150 -7.54 3.72 -6.06
N GLY A 151 -7.20 3.48 -4.78
CA GLY A 151 -7.83 4.10 -3.62
C GLY A 151 -7.66 5.62 -3.63
N LEU A 152 -6.44 6.09 -3.88
CA LEU A 152 -6.11 7.51 -4.02
C LEU A 152 -6.98 8.18 -5.10
N TRP A 153 -7.02 7.59 -6.30
CA TRP A 153 -7.85 8.10 -7.38
C TRP A 153 -9.33 8.13 -7.03
N TRP A 154 -9.84 7.04 -6.43
CA TRP A 154 -11.25 6.93 -6.08
C TRP A 154 -11.66 7.98 -5.04
N VAL A 155 -10.87 8.16 -3.98
CA VAL A 155 -11.11 9.15 -2.91
C VAL A 155 -11.04 10.57 -3.49
N THR A 156 -9.94 10.89 -4.17
CA THR A 156 -9.70 12.25 -4.69
C THR A 156 -10.73 12.63 -5.75
N ARG A 157 -11.09 11.68 -6.63
CA ARG A 157 -12.17 11.89 -7.60
C ARG A 157 -13.51 12.17 -6.93
N ARG A 158 -13.81 11.45 -5.85
CA ARG A 158 -15.08 11.63 -5.13
C ARG A 158 -15.17 12.98 -4.42
N LEU A 159 -14.05 13.48 -3.94
CA LEU A 159 -13.99 14.77 -3.22
C LEU A 159 -13.92 15.97 -4.18
N TYR A 160 -13.15 15.86 -5.28
CA TYR A 160 -12.77 17.01 -6.11
C TYR A 160 -13.08 16.82 -7.61
N GLY A 161 -13.74 15.73 -7.97
CA GLY A 161 -14.05 15.44 -9.38
C GLY A 161 -12.90 14.77 -10.14
N ASN A 162 -13.11 14.62 -11.46
CA ASN A 162 -12.20 13.83 -12.28
C ASN A 162 -10.80 14.44 -12.38
N LEU A 163 -10.67 15.76 -12.50
CA LEU A 163 -9.39 16.45 -12.63
C LEU A 163 -8.50 16.23 -11.41
N GLY A 164 -9.07 16.39 -10.20
CA GLY A 164 -8.34 16.13 -8.96
C GLY A 164 -7.86 14.69 -8.88
N GLY A 165 -8.74 13.73 -9.24
CA GLY A 165 -8.40 12.32 -9.26
C GLY A 165 -7.27 11.98 -10.23
N TYR A 166 -7.28 12.55 -11.44
CA TYR A 166 -6.22 12.32 -12.44
C TYR A 166 -4.89 12.95 -12.02
N THR A 167 -4.92 14.18 -11.48
CA THR A 167 -3.71 14.87 -11.02
C THR A 167 -3.03 14.08 -9.91
N ALA A 168 -3.79 13.69 -8.88
CA ALA A 168 -3.25 12.91 -7.77
C ALA A 168 -2.69 11.55 -8.23
N LEU A 169 -3.45 10.82 -9.07
CA LEU A 169 -3.03 9.52 -9.57
C LEU A 169 -1.82 9.61 -10.49
N ALA A 170 -1.75 10.61 -11.38
CA ALA A 170 -0.60 10.77 -12.26
C ALA A 170 0.68 11.07 -11.48
N LEU A 171 0.64 11.99 -10.49
CA LEU A 171 1.78 12.25 -9.61
C LEU A 171 2.20 11.00 -8.83
N TYR A 172 1.25 10.18 -8.40
CA TYR A 172 1.50 8.90 -7.74
C TYR A 172 2.20 7.91 -8.67
N CYS A 173 1.65 7.68 -9.86
CA CYS A 173 2.16 6.70 -10.83
C CYS A 173 3.54 7.05 -11.38
N PHE A 174 3.89 8.33 -11.41
CA PHE A 174 5.19 8.82 -11.84
C PHE A 174 6.06 9.30 -10.68
N SER A 175 5.87 8.75 -9.48
CA SER A 175 6.75 8.99 -8.32
C SER A 175 7.80 7.90 -8.22
N PRO A 176 9.11 8.19 -8.45
CA PRO A 176 10.19 7.20 -8.30
C PRO A 176 10.25 6.62 -6.90
N ALA A 177 9.96 7.43 -5.90
CA ALA A 177 9.93 7.02 -4.52
C ALA A 177 8.84 5.96 -4.24
N VAL A 178 7.64 6.12 -4.81
CA VAL A 178 6.57 5.11 -4.71
C VAL A 178 6.95 3.83 -5.45
N LEU A 179 7.49 3.97 -6.66
CA LEU A 179 7.94 2.83 -7.46
C LEU A 179 9.00 2.02 -6.71
N SER A 180 10.03 2.69 -6.18
CA SER A 180 11.08 2.05 -5.37
C SER A 180 10.49 1.27 -4.19
N ALA A 181 9.55 1.86 -3.45
CA ALA A 181 8.88 1.20 -2.33
C ALA A 181 8.01 0.00 -2.73
N CYS A 182 7.48 0.00 -3.96
CA CYS A 182 6.61 -1.09 -4.45
C CYS A 182 7.38 -2.25 -5.08
N VAL A 183 8.60 -2.02 -5.58
CA VAL A 183 9.42 -3.07 -6.23
C VAL A 183 10.32 -3.82 -5.25
N THR A 184 10.37 -3.41 -3.99
CA THR A 184 11.09 -4.09 -2.92
C THR A 184 10.09 -4.68 -1.91
N PRO A 185 10.27 -5.92 -1.44
CA PRO A 185 9.43 -6.46 -0.38
C PRO A 185 9.68 -5.66 0.90
N ASN A 186 8.66 -4.96 1.35
CA ASN A 186 8.72 -4.22 2.62
C ASN A 186 7.29 -3.98 3.16
N PRO A 187 7.11 -3.76 4.46
CA PRO A 187 5.79 -3.50 5.04
C PRO A 187 5.25 -2.10 4.76
N GLU A 188 6.09 -1.16 4.31
CA GLU A 188 5.77 0.27 4.20
C GLU A 188 4.61 0.57 3.24
N ILE A 189 4.57 -0.10 2.08
CA ILE A 189 3.49 0.12 1.11
C ILE A 189 2.15 -0.41 1.64
N LEU A 190 2.18 -1.52 2.40
CA LEU A 190 1.00 -2.08 3.05
C LEU A 190 0.51 -1.18 4.18
N ALA A 191 1.43 -0.65 4.97
CA ALA A 191 1.13 0.32 6.02
C ALA A 191 0.56 1.62 5.42
N SER A 192 1.13 2.12 4.32
CA SER A 192 0.62 3.30 3.61
C SER A 192 -0.81 3.07 3.10
N LEU A 193 -1.07 1.91 2.50
CA LEU A 193 -2.41 1.51 2.08
C LEU A 193 -3.40 1.48 3.25
N ALA A 194 -2.97 0.93 4.40
CA ALA A 194 -3.80 0.83 5.59
C ALA A 194 -4.02 2.19 6.27
N VAL A 195 -3.00 3.04 6.36
CA VAL A 195 -3.10 4.38 6.95
C VAL A 195 -4.04 5.25 6.11
N TYR A 196 -3.79 5.32 4.80
CA TYR A 196 -4.62 6.10 3.90
C TYR A 196 -6.06 5.57 3.83
N GLY A 197 -6.22 4.28 3.57
CA GLY A 197 -7.53 3.62 3.51
C GLY A 197 -8.29 3.68 4.82
N GLY A 198 -7.60 3.53 5.96
CA GLY A 198 -8.18 3.57 7.29
C GLY A 198 -8.77 4.93 7.63
N ILE A 199 -8.00 6.01 7.47
CA ILE A 199 -8.47 7.38 7.77
C ILE A 199 -9.68 7.74 6.91
N TYR A 200 -9.64 7.50 5.59
CA TYR A 200 -10.79 7.79 4.73
C TYR A 200 -11.98 6.85 4.96
N THR A 201 -11.74 5.61 5.39
CA THR A 201 -12.82 4.70 5.80
C THR A 201 -13.46 5.18 7.10
N CYS A 202 -12.69 5.67 8.07
CA CYS A 202 -13.22 6.30 9.28
C CYS A 202 -14.15 7.47 8.95
N ILE A 203 -13.72 8.40 8.09
CA ILE A 203 -14.55 9.51 7.61
C ILE A 203 -15.82 8.97 6.92
N GLY A 204 -15.67 7.97 6.06
CA GLY A 204 -16.78 7.32 5.35
C GLY A 204 -17.76 6.60 6.28
N VAL A 205 -17.30 6.01 7.38
CA VAL A 205 -18.15 5.43 8.44
C VAL A 205 -18.91 6.52 9.16
N ALA A 206 -18.23 7.62 9.58
CA ALA A 206 -18.86 8.74 10.27
C ALA A 206 -20.00 9.36 9.45
N HIS A 207 -19.79 9.61 8.15
CA HIS A 207 -20.87 10.04 7.26
C HIS A 207 -22.00 9.01 7.13
N ALA A 208 -21.67 7.71 7.11
CA ALA A 208 -22.70 6.68 7.03
C ALA A 208 -23.51 6.54 8.31
N MET A 209 -22.93 6.88 9.46
CA MET A 209 -23.60 6.85 10.76
C MET A 209 -24.75 7.87 10.85
N GLN A 210 -24.76 8.92 10.04
CA GLN A 210 -25.88 9.85 9.92
C GLN A 210 -27.14 9.17 9.32
N GLY A 211 -26.97 8.00 8.68
CA GLY A 211 -28.05 7.20 8.10
C GLY A 211 -28.41 5.95 8.91
N PRO A 212 -29.22 5.04 8.34
CA PRO A 212 -29.64 3.80 9.02
C PRO A 212 -28.46 2.83 9.24
N ARG A 213 -28.51 2.07 10.37
CA ARG A 213 -27.45 1.12 10.77
C ARG A 213 -27.05 0.12 9.69
N ARG A 214 -27.98 -0.28 8.81
CA ARG A 214 -27.70 -1.20 7.68
C ARG A 214 -26.62 -0.67 6.73
N LYS A 215 -26.46 0.66 6.58
CA LYS A 215 -25.51 1.28 5.65
C LYS A 215 -24.07 1.33 6.20
N TRP A 216 -23.86 1.33 7.49
CA TRP A 216 -22.53 1.47 8.07
C TRP A 216 -21.91 0.16 8.57
N ARG A 217 -22.71 -0.89 8.85
CA ARG A 217 -22.19 -2.22 9.20
C ARG A 217 -21.10 -2.75 8.24
N PRO A 218 -21.32 -2.81 6.91
CA PRO A 218 -20.29 -3.32 6.00
C PRO A 218 -19.03 -2.44 5.98
N ARG A 219 -19.15 -1.16 6.29
CA ARG A 219 -18.02 -0.24 6.38
C ARG A 219 -17.19 -0.46 7.64
N ILE A 220 -17.83 -0.89 8.75
CA ILE A 220 -17.10 -1.28 9.96
C ILE A 220 -16.27 -2.54 9.69
N VAL A 221 -16.82 -3.53 8.99
CA VAL A 221 -16.07 -4.73 8.59
C VAL A 221 -14.85 -4.35 7.73
N LEU A 222 -15.04 -3.44 6.77
CA LEU A 222 -13.93 -2.93 5.97
C LEU A 222 -12.89 -2.21 6.85
N LEU A 223 -13.33 -1.37 7.79
CA LEU A 223 -12.44 -0.68 8.72
C LEU A 223 -11.65 -1.67 9.58
N THR A 224 -12.30 -2.71 10.09
CA THR A 224 -11.66 -3.81 10.84
C THR A 224 -10.57 -4.49 10.00
N ALA A 225 -10.86 -4.82 8.75
CA ALA A 225 -9.88 -5.43 7.84
C ALA A 225 -8.69 -4.49 7.59
N ILE A 226 -8.94 -3.21 7.35
CA ILE A 226 -7.89 -2.20 7.13
C ILE A 226 -7.04 -2.00 8.39
N PHE A 227 -7.65 -1.95 9.57
CA PHE A 227 -6.93 -1.88 10.84
C PHE A 227 -6.10 -3.17 11.07
N GLY A 228 -6.61 -4.33 10.63
CA GLY A 228 -5.86 -5.58 10.62
C GLY A 228 -4.60 -5.50 9.74
N VAL A 229 -4.73 -4.98 8.53
CA VAL A 229 -3.58 -4.71 7.64
C VAL A 229 -2.61 -3.72 8.28
N ALA A 230 -3.11 -2.67 8.95
CA ALA A 230 -2.27 -1.69 9.63
C ALA A 230 -1.40 -2.34 10.71
N VAL A 231 -2.02 -3.07 11.66
CA VAL A 231 -1.28 -3.68 12.79
C VAL A 231 -0.32 -4.77 12.37
N THR A 232 -0.62 -5.50 11.30
CA THR A 232 0.23 -6.59 10.78
C THR A 232 1.32 -6.10 9.83
N SER A 233 1.19 -4.88 9.31
CA SER A 233 2.24 -4.22 8.52
C SER A 233 3.22 -3.47 9.41
N HIS A 234 2.70 -2.64 10.34
CA HIS A 234 3.46 -1.95 11.37
C HIS A 234 2.62 -1.80 12.62
N LEU A 235 3.15 -2.22 13.77
CA LEU A 235 2.43 -2.17 15.04
C LEU A 235 1.93 -0.76 15.36
N ILE A 236 2.75 0.26 15.11
CA ILE A 236 2.40 1.66 15.38
C ILE A 236 1.39 2.25 14.38
N ALA A 237 1.20 1.63 13.22
CA ALA A 237 0.23 2.12 12.23
C ALA A 237 -1.20 2.05 12.77
N LEU A 238 -1.54 1.02 13.56
CA LEU A 238 -2.89 0.89 14.13
C LEU A 238 -3.25 2.04 15.09
N PRO A 239 -2.48 2.32 16.17
CA PRO A 239 -2.82 3.42 17.07
C PRO A 239 -2.83 4.77 16.36
N LEU A 240 -1.93 4.99 15.42
CA LEU A 240 -1.85 6.23 14.66
C LEU A 240 -3.11 6.42 13.78
N VAL A 241 -3.51 5.41 13.03
CA VAL A 241 -4.73 5.46 12.20
C VAL A 241 -5.98 5.56 13.08
N ALA A 242 -6.01 4.83 14.20
CA ALA A 242 -7.14 4.87 15.11
C ALA A 242 -7.31 6.25 15.76
N LEU A 243 -6.22 6.88 16.20
CA LEU A 243 -6.25 8.22 16.81
C LEU A 243 -6.64 9.31 15.81
N ILE A 244 -5.97 9.35 14.63
CA ILE A 244 -6.29 10.32 13.59
C ILE A 244 -7.72 10.07 13.06
N GLY A 245 -8.07 8.82 12.79
CA GLY A 245 -9.39 8.43 12.34
C GLY A 245 -10.49 8.78 13.34
N LEU A 246 -10.25 8.55 14.65
CA LEU A 246 -11.15 8.93 15.73
C LEU A 246 -11.37 10.46 15.73
N GLY A 247 -10.30 11.25 15.62
CA GLY A 247 -10.41 12.71 15.55
C GLY A 247 -11.31 13.18 14.41
N PHE A 248 -11.11 12.63 13.19
CA PHE A 248 -11.97 12.96 12.05
C PHE A 248 -13.40 12.42 12.20
N MET A 249 -13.58 11.23 12.78
CA MET A 249 -14.92 10.71 13.05
C MET A 249 -15.68 11.59 14.03
N LEU A 250 -15.05 12.04 15.10
CA LEU A 250 -15.66 12.95 16.08
C LEU A 250 -15.99 14.32 15.46
N TRP A 251 -15.16 14.77 14.51
CA TRP A 251 -15.45 16.02 13.78
C TRP A 251 -16.67 15.86 12.88
N VAL A 252 -16.78 14.76 12.15
CA VAL A 252 -17.83 14.53 11.14
C VAL A 252 -19.15 14.01 11.75
N ALA A 253 -19.10 13.26 12.85
CA ALA A 253 -20.27 12.55 13.40
C ALA A 253 -21.28 13.43 14.15
N GLU A 254 -20.94 14.68 14.45
CA GLU A 254 -21.78 15.70 15.12
C GLU A 254 -22.70 15.12 16.21
N GLU A 255 -23.96 14.83 15.89
CA GLU A 255 -24.97 14.34 16.82
C GLU A 255 -24.71 12.91 17.36
N ARG A 256 -23.88 12.11 16.66
CA ARG A 256 -23.63 10.70 17.00
C ARG A 256 -22.23 10.44 17.54
N ARG A 257 -21.57 11.43 18.11
CA ARG A 257 -20.21 11.32 18.65
C ARG A 257 -20.06 10.19 19.66
N GLY A 258 -21.05 9.93 20.50
CA GLY A 258 -21.03 8.82 21.47
C GLY A 258 -20.96 7.42 20.85
N GLN A 259 -21.38 7.26 19.60
CA GLN A 259 -21.32 5.97 18.89
C GLN A 259 -19.98 5.75 18.18
N VAL A 260 -19.12 6.77 18.08
CA VAL A 260 -17.82 6.68 17.40
C VAL A 260 -16.87 5.78 18.18
N PHE A 261 -16.79 5.96 19.51
CA PHE A 261 -15.91 5.16 20.36
C PHE A 261 -16.17 3.65 20.25
N PRO A 262 -17.42 3.15 20.43
CA PRO A 262 -17.69 1.72 20.28
C PRO A 262 -17.40 1.21 18.86
N VAL A 263 -17.60 2.01 17.81
CA VAL A 263 -17.27 1.62 16.43
C VAL A 263 -15.77 1.42 16.25
N VAL A 264 -14.96 2.37 16.73
CA VAL A 264 -13.50 2.28 16.64
C VAL A 264 -12.99 1.13 17.52
N ALA A 265 -13.55 0.96 18.73
CA ALA A 265 -13.19 -0.15 19.63
C ALA A 265 -13.50 -1.53 19.01
N ILE A 266 -14.67 -1.69 18.35
CA ILE A 266 -15.03 -2.93 17.63
C ILE A 266 -14.05 -3.17 16.48
N ALA A 267 -13.72 -2.13 15.70
CA ALA A 267 -12.79 -2.27 14.59
C ALA A 267 -11.37 -2.61 15.08
N ALA A 268 -10.90 -1.97 16.14
CA ALA A 268 -9.61 -2.26 16.75
C ALA A 268 -9.57 -3.67 17.37
N GLY A 269 -10.61 -4.06 18.12
CA GLY A 269 -10.72 -5.42 18.67
C GLY A 269 -10.73 -6.50 17.60
N GLY A 270 -11.47 -6.29 16.51
CA GLY A 270 -11.48 -7.21 15.37
C GLY A 270 -10.13 -7.27 14.64
N SER A 271 -9.38 -6.17 14.61
CA SER A 271 -8.02 -6.15 14.02
C SER A 271 -7.02 -6.99 14.83
N ILE A 272 -7.21 -7.12 16.14
CA ILE A 272 -6.41 -8.01 16.97
C ILE A 272 -6.60 -9.47 16.52
N VAL A 273 -7.84 -9.89 16.24
CA VAL A 273 -8.12 -11.23 15.71
C VAL A 273 -7.41 -11.44 14.36
N PHE A 274 -7.43 -10.43 13.48
CA PHE A 274 -6.71 -10.49 12.22
C PHE A 274 -5.20 -10.65 12.45
N ALA A 275 -4.62 -9.90 13.39
CA ALA A 275 -3.22 -10.03 13.77
C ALA A 275 -2.91 -11.45 14.31
N LEU A 276 -3.74 -11.98 15.23
CA LEU A 276 -3.58 -13.33 15.75
C LEU A 276 -3.52 -14.38 14.64
N VAL A 277 -4.40 -14.29 13.64
CA VAL A 277 -4.38 -15.18 12.47
C VAL A 277 -3.09 -15.01 11.67
N CYS A 278 -2.65 -13.77 11.42
CA CYS A 278 -1.40 -13.51 10.70
C CYS A 278 -0.17 -14.02 11.43
N TYR A 279 -0.17 -13.98 12.77
CA TYR A 279 0.91 -14.53 13.61
C TYR A 279 0.73 -16.04 13.93
N GLY A 280 -0.27 -16.71 13.33
CA GLY A 280 -0.52 -18.15 13.51
C GLY A 280 -0.85 -18.52 14.94
N PHE A 281 -1.42 -17.62 15.75
CA PHE A 281 -1.74 -17.77 17.18
C PHE A 281 -0.51 -18.11 18.05
N SER A 282 0.71 -17.82 17.59
CA SER A 282 1.93 -18.10 18.34
C SER A 282 2.07 -17.18 19.56
N ALA A 283 2.09 -17.78 20.76
CA ALA A 283 2.31 -17.05 22.00
C ALA A 283 3.69 -16.36 22.04
N ASN A 284 4.73 -17.00 21.47
CA ASN A 284 6.07 -16.44 21.36
C ASN A 284 6.10 -15.21 20.47
N ALA A 285 5.37 -15.25 19.33
CA ALA A 285 5.24 -14.12 18.44
C ALA A 285 4.54 -12.94 19.10
N MET A 286 3.45 -13.21 19.82
CA MET A 286 2.71 -12.17 20.54
C MET A 286 3.51 -11.59 21.71
N GLY A 287 4.21 -12.42 22.49
CA GLY A 287 5.12 -11.96 23.54
C GLY A 287 6.23 -11.08 22.98
N PHE A 288 6.63 -11.33 21.76
CA PHE A 288 7.60 -10.55 21.05
C PHE A 288 7.06 -9.17 20.61
N LEU A 289 5.81 -9.05 20.12
CA LEU A 289 5.15 -7.77 19.86
C LEU A 289 5.19 -6.84 21.07
N PHE A 290 5.04 -7.39 22.28
CA PHE A 290 5.14 -6.63 23.54
C PHE A 290 6.57 -6.30 23.95
N ARG A 291 7.59 -7.01 23.46
CA ARG A 291 9.00 -6.72 23.71
C ARG A 291 9.63 -5.76 22.70
N ALA A 292 9.05 -5.58 21.54
CA ALA A 292 9.48 -4.62 20.50
C ALA A 292 9.16 -3.15 20.86
N GLN A 293 9.28 -2.79 22.14
CA GLN A 293 8.66 -1.61 22.75
C GLN A 293 9.41 -0.32 22.58
N ASN A 294 10.53 -0.30 21.88
CA ASN A 294 11.30 0.92 21.70
C ASN A 294 10.93 1.70 20.44
N VAL A 295 9.70 1.49 19.94
CA VAL A 295 9.17 2.30 18.85
C VAL A 295 8.67 3.62 19.42
N LEU A 296 9.58 4.55 19.62
CA LEU A 296 9.24 5.93 20.00
C LEU A 296 8.91 6.73 18.74
N LEU A 297 7.78 7.42 18.77
CA LEU A 297 7.49 8.47 17.80
C LEU A 297 8.44 9.63 18.04
N ASN A 298 9.33 9.85 17.09
CA ASN A 298 10.18 11.03 17.06
C ASN A 298 9.73 11.94 15.92
N PHE A 299 9.62 13.23 16.17
CA PHE A 299 9.25 14.22 15.15
C PHE A 299 10.52 14.89 14.63
N SER A 300 10.79 14.72 13.33
CA SER A 300 11.95 15.29 12.66
C SER A 300 11.53 15.83 11.29
N ALA A 301 12.11 16.96 10.90
CA ALA A 301 11.94 17.50 9.54
C ALA A 301 12.79 16.77 8.50
N GLU A 302 13.76 15.96 8.92
CA GLU A 302 14.73 15.32 8.04
C GLU A 302 14.13 14.45 6.93
N PRO A 303 13.12 13.57 7.20
CA PRO A 303 12.50 12.78 6.15
C PRO A 303 11.80 13.64 5.08
N ALA A 304 11.12 14.71 5.51
CA ALA A 304 10.48 15.64 4.62
C ALA A 304 11.53 16.39 3.77
N LEU A 305 12.60 16.89 4.39
CA LEU A 305 13.68 17.57 3.69
C LEU A 305 14.35 16.65 2.66
N ARG A 306 14.66 15.42 3.02
CA ARG A 306 15.22 14.42 2.08
C ARG A 306 14.28 14.15 0.90
N PHE A 307 12.99 14.00 1.15
CA PHE A 307 12.00 13.76 0.10
C PHE A 307 11.91 14.94 -0.86
N PHE A 308 11.76 16.17 -0.34
CA PHE A 308 11.57 17.37 -1.16
C PHE A 308 12.86 17.90 -1.80
N SER A 309 14.03 17.58 -1.26
CA SER A 309 15.33 17.94 -1.88
C SER A 309 15.75 17.02 -3.02
N SER A 310 15.13 15.84 -3.14
CA SER A 310 15.45 14.90 -4.22
C SER A 310 15.02 15.44 -5.58
N PHE A 311 15.95 15.48 -6.53
CA PHE A 311 15.66 15.90 -7.91
C PHE A 311 14.60 15.04 -8.59
N ALA A 312 14.57 13.75 -8.29
CA ALA A 312 13.57 12.82 -8.81
C ALA A 312 12.13 13.17 -8.39
N ASN A 313 11.95 13.87 -7.26
CA ASN A 313 10.67 14.33 -6.76
C ASN A 313 10.39 15.81 -7.04
N ALA A 314 11.21 16.49 -7.86
CA ALA A 314 11.09 17.93 -8.08
C ALA A 314 9.70 18.36 -8.58
N GLY A 315 9.06 17.56 -9.42
CA GLY A 315 7.70 17.85 -9.88
C GLY A 315 6.67 17.81 -8.74
N VAL A 316 6.78 16.84 -7.81
CA VAL A 316 5.93 16.79 -6.62
C VAL A 316 6.23 17.97 -5.69
N THR A 317 7.49 18.35 -5.55
CA THR A 317 7.93 19.50 -4.72
C THR A 317 7.34 20.80 -5.27
N VAL A 318 7.45 21.05 -6.55
CA VAL A 318 6.86 22.23 -7.21
C VAL A 318 5.34 22.22 -7.13
N ALA A 319 4.71 21.04 -7.33
CA ALA A 319 3.26 20.89 -7.17
C ALA A 319 2.79 21.20 -5.74
N THR A 320 3.56 20.76 -4.73
CA THR A 320 3.27 21.04 -3.33
C THR A 320 3.36 22.53 -3.03
N ALA A 321 4.45 23.19 -3.46
CA ALA A 321 4.63 24.62 -3.27
C ALA A 321 3.50 25.41 -3.97
N ALA A 322 3.20 25.10 -5.23
CA ALA A 322 2.10 25.73 -5.97
C ALA A 322 0.74 25.52 -5.27
N ALA A 323 0.47 24.28 -4.80
CA ALA A 323 -0.76 23.96 -4.09
C ALA A 323 -0.87 24.74 -2.78
N LEU A 324 0.20 24.89 -2.00
CA LEU A 324 0.20 25.68 -0.76
C LEU A 324 -0.06 27.16 -1.03
N VAL A 325 0.60 27.75 -2.02
CA VAL A 325 0.38 29.15 -2.43
C VAL A 325 -1.08 29.36 -2.86
N LEU A 326 -1.60 28.50 -3.73
CA LEU A 326 -3.00 28.56 -4.15
C LEU A 326 -3.96 28.31 -2.96
N TYR A 327 -3.58 27.42 -2.05
CA TYR A 327 -4.38 27.14 -0.85
C TYR A 327 -4.47 28.36 0.07
N CYS A 328 -3.47 29.13 0.24
CA CYS A 328 -3.49 30.36 1.06
C CYS A 328 -4.17 31.54 0.36
N GLY A 329 -4.11 31.60 -0.98
CA GLY A 329 -4.55 32.76 -1.77
C GLY A 329 -5.99 32.72 -2.29
N VAL A 330 -6.67 31.57 -2.29
CA VAL A 330 -7.97 31.40 -2.94
C VAL A 330 -9.08 31.08 -1.95
N ARG A 331 -10.21 31.83 -1.95
CA ARG A 331 -11.42 31.47 -1.21
C ARG A 331 -12.03 30.17 -1.73
N ARG A 332 -12.46 29.27 -0.82
CA ARG A 332 -12.88 27.91 -1.17
C ARG A 332 -14.22 27.52 -0.62
N SER A 333 -14.97 26.78 -1.46
CA SER A 333 -16.21 26.11 -1.09
C SER A 333 -15.97 24.74 -0.41
N ARG A 334 -14.78 24.10 -0.63
CA ARG A 334 -14.46 22.74 -0.17
C ARG A 334 -13.40 22.69 0.94
N TYR A 335 -13.56 23.60 1.92
CA TYR A 335 -12.54 23.81 2.97
C TYR A 335 -12.17 22.51 3.71
N PHE A 336 -13.15 21.73 4.17
CA PHE A 336 -12.90 20.46 4.87
C PHE A 336 -12.16 19.46 4.00
N GLY A 337 -12.61 19.27 2.75
CA GLY A 337 -12.02 18.31 1.84
C GLY A 337 -10.55 18.56 1.56
N ASN A 338 -10.11 19.82 1.51
CA ASN A 338 -8.71 20.21 1.29
C ASN A 338 -7.89 20.24 2.58
N THR A 339 -8.50 20.59 3.71
CA THR A 339 -7.80 20.71 5.00
C THR A 339 -7.47 19.37 5.61
N ALA A 340 -8.38 18.39 5.55
CA ALA A 340 -8.17 17.07 6.12
C ALA A 340 -6.92 16.35 5.56
N PRO A 341 -6.73 16.22 4.24
CA PRO A 341 -5.51 15.60 3.72
C PRO A 341 -4.25 16.42 4.01
N LEU A 342 -4.33 17.76 4.03
CA LEU A 342 -3.18 18.60 4.41
C LEU A 342 -2.77 18.35 5.86
N LEU A 343 -3.73 18.27 6.80
CA LEU A 343 -3.45 17.97 8.21
C LEU A 343 -2.83 16.58 8.37
N CYS A 344 -3.35 15.56 7.67
CA CYS A 344 -2.76 14.22 7.69
C CYS A 344 -1.31 14.24 7.15
N ALA A 345 -1.06 14.93 6.05
CA ALA A 345 0.29 15.06 5.50
C ALA A 345 1.24 15.75 6.48
N LEU A 346 0.83 16.87 7.09
CA LEU A 346 1.63 17.61 8.06
C LEU A 346 1.90 16.83 9.35
N LEU A 347 0.98 15.96 9.78
CA LEU A 347 1.19 15.10 10.95
C LEU A 347 2.12 13.92 10.65
N LEU A 348 2.02 13.35 9.45
CA LEU A 348 2.71 12.11 9.10
C LEU A 348 4.11 12.34 8.52
N PHE A 349 4.34 13.42 7.74
CA PHE A 349 5.66 13.70 7.16
C PHE A 349 6.78 13.87 8.19
N PRO A 350 6.60 14.64 9.29
CA PRO A 350 7.64 14.80 10.30
C PRO A 350 7.71 13.62 11.29
N SER A 351 6.78 12.66 11.24
CA SER A 351 6.83 11.51 12.13
C SER A 351 7.94 10.56 11.71
N MET A 352 8.92 10.37 12.57
CA MET A 352 9.92 9.31 12.47
C MET A 352 9.62 8.21 13.48
N LEU A 353 9.68 6.98 13.02
CA LEU A 353 9.63 5.81 13.88
C LEU A 353 11.05 5.39 14.21
N THR A 354 11.47 5.59 15.45
CA THR A 354 12.80 5.13 15.91
C THR A 354 12.81 3.62 16.00
N GLY A 355 13.88 3.00 15.50
CA GLY A 355 14.07 1.56 15.56
C GLY A 355 13.38 0.75 14.45
N VAL A 356 12.68 1.39 13.54
CA VAL A 356 12.07 0.77 12.34
C VAL A 356 12.83 1.22 11.10
N ALA A 357 13.43 0.27 10.40
CA ALA A 357 13.99 0.54 9.08
C ALA A 357 12.84 0.75 8.09
N GLY A 358 12.45 2.00 7.85
CA GLY A 358 11.34 2.30 6.97
C GLY A 358 11.30 3.76 6.55
N SER A 359 10.44 4.05 5.59
CA SER A 359 10.26 5.37 5.01
C SER A 359 8.88 5.93 5.38
N PRO A 360 8.70 6.50 6.61
CA PRO A 360 7.39 6.96 7.09
C PRO A 360 6.78 8.07 6.22
N TRP A 361 7.58 8.77 5.41
CA TRP A 361 7.10 9.72 4.41
C TRP A 361 6.13 9.07 3.41
N LEU A 362 6.26 7.75 3.17
CA LEU A 362 5.36 7.01 2.27
C LEU A 362 3.92 6.99 2.79
N TRP A 363 3.72 7.04 4.12
CA TRP A 363 2.38 7.09 4.71
C TRP A 363 1.72 8.46 4.53
N ALA A 364 2.52 9.53 4.48
CA ALA A 364 2.05 10.90 4.29
C ALA A 364 1.76 11.23 2.82
N LEU A 365 2.52 10.63 1.90
CA LEU A 365 2.51 10.99 0.48
C LEU A 365 1.11 10.91 -0.17
N PRO A 366 0.29 9.86 0.03
CA PRO A 366 -1.05 9.80 -0.57
C PRO A 366 -1.95 10.96 -0.13
N PHE A 367 -1.82 11.42 1.11
CA PHE A 367 -2.56 12.59 1.60
C PHE A 367 -2.09 13.88 0.95
N LEU A 368 -0.78 14.05 0.80
CA LEU A 368 -0.21 15.18 0.09
C LEU A 368 -0.69 15.24 -1.37
N LEU A 369 -0.68 14.10 -2.06
CA LEU A 369 -1.17 14.01 -3.45
C LEU A 369 -2.68 14.27 -3.54
N THR A 370 -3.46 13.83 -2.55
CA THR A 370 -4.89 14.15 -2.44
C THR A 370 -5.11 15.65 -2.28
N PHE A 371 -4.31 16.31 -1.42
CA PHE A 371 -4.34 17.75 -1.24
C PHE A 371 -4.00 18.50 -2.53
N ILE A 372 -2.88 18.14 -3.18
CA ILE A 372 -2.47 18.73 -4.45
C ILE A 372 -3.59 18.59 -5.50
N GLY A 373 -4.11 17.36 -5.68
CA GLY A 373 -5.20 17.09 -6.61
C GLY A 373 -6.45 17.94 -6.36
N GLY A 374 -6.81 18.12 -5.08
CA GLY A 374 -7.93 18.96 -4.69
C GLY A 374 -7.74 20.43 -5.02
N VAL A 375 -6.56 20.97 -4.70
CA VAL A 375 -6.24 22.39 -4.96
C VAL A 375 -6.18 22.69 -6.45
N PHE A 376 -5.55 21.82 -7.23
CA PHE A 376 -5.49 21.98 -8.68
C PHE A 376 -6.86 21.85 -9.34
N ALA A 377 -7.73 20.96 -8.84
CA ALA A 377 -9.12 20.88 -9.33
C ALA A 377 -9.87 22.17 -9.08
N ASP A 378 -9.77 22.75 -7.86
CA ASP A 378 -10.40 24.03 -7.54
C ASP A 378 -9.85 25.18 -8.41
N ALA A 379 -8.54 25.19 -8.70
CA ALA A 379 -7.92 26.18 -9.59
C ALA A 379 -8.40 26.05 -11.05
N CYS A 380 -8.63 24.83 -11.51
CA CYS A 380 -9.15 24.55 -12.85
C CYS A 380 -10.65 24.89 -13.01
N GLU A 381 -11.41 24.93 -11.93
CA GLU A 381 -12.82 25.39 -11.93
C GLU A 381 -12.92 26.94 -11.92
N GLY A 382 -11.83 27.65 -11.70
CA GLY A 382 -11.79 29.10 -11.59
C GLY A 382 -11.80 29.83 -12.96
N PRO A 383 -11.83 31.18 -12.94
CA PRO A 383 -11.92 32.01 -14.17
C PRO A 383 -10.70 31.89 -15.09
N LYS A 384 -9.56 31.46 -14.56
CA LYS A 384 -8.30 31.22 -15.33
C LYS A 384 -8.08 29.73 -15.61
N SER A 385 -9.13 28.95 -15.79
CA SER A 385 -9.08 27.47 -15.91
C SER A 385 -8.12 26.97 -16.99
N ARG A 386 -8.03 27.62 -18.15
CA ARG A 386 -7.11 27.23 -19.25
C ARG A 386 -5.64 27.28 -18.83
N TRP A 387 -5.24 28.33 -18.15
CA TRP A 387 -3.87 28.50 -17.65
C TRP A 387 -3.56 27.49 -16.52
N ALA A 388 -4.53 27.29 -15.61
CA ALA A 388 -4.39 26.30 -14.55
C ALA A 388 -4.27 24.87 -15.11
N MET A 389 -5.07 24.52 -16.12
CA MET A 389 -4.96 23.21 -16.79
C MET A 389 -3.62 23.06 -17.54
N ALA A 390 -3.17 24.10 -18.24
CA ALA A 390 -1.87 24.06 -18.92
C ALA A 390 -0.72 23.89 -17.92
N ALA A 391 -0.73 24.65 -16.81
CA ALA A 391 0.27 24.54 -15.76
C ALA A 391 0.27 23.15 -15.10
N ALA A 392 -0.91 22.61 -14.76
CA ALA A 392 -1.05 21.27 -14.22
C ALA A 392 -0.52 20.21 -15.20
N GLY A 393 -0.89 20.31 -16.48
CA GLY A 393 -0.42 19.40 -17.53
C GLY A 393 1.09 19.43 -17.70
N SER A 394 1.69 20.63 -17.75
CA SER A 394 3.15 20.80 -17.86
C SER A 394 3.89 20.19 -16.65
N LEU A 395 3.34 20.37 -15.46
CA LEU A 395 3.92 19.83 -14.22
C LEU A 395 3.84 18.30 -14.17
N LEU A 396 2.71 17.72 -14.60
CA LEU A 396 2.58 16.27 -14.72
C LEU A 396 3.53 15.69 -15.75
N LEU A 397 3.69 16.36 -16.89
CA LEU A 397 4.64 15.96 -17.92
C LEU A 397 6.08 16.03 -17.40
N LEU A 398 6.44 17.12 -16.70
CA LEU A 398 7.75 17.27 -16.07
C LEU A 398 8.01 16.10 -15.11
N GLN A 399 7.07 15.80 -14.22
CA GLN A 399 7.24 14.70 -13.26
C GLN A 399 7.36 13.35 -13.97
N ALA A 400 6.59 13.10 -15.03
CA ALA A 400 6.70 11.88 -15.82
C ALA A 400 8.09 11.75 -16.48
N VAL A 401 8.63 12.82 -17.05
CA VAL A 401 9.97 12.83 -17.64
C VAL A 401 11.06 12.59 -16.59
N LEU A 402 10.95 13.24 -15.41
CA LEU A 402 11.90 13.03 -14.32
C LEU A 402 11.86 11.59 -13.80
N CYS A 403 10.66 11.03 -13.65
CA CYS A 403 10.48 9.64 -13.26
C CYS A 403 11.14 8.69 -14.27
N LEU A 404 10.85 8.85 -15.55
CA LEU A 404 11.43 7.98 -16.60
C LEU A 404 12.96 8.08 -16.67
N ARG A 405 13.53 9.27 -16.43
CA ARG A 405 14.99 9.45 -16.35
C ARG A 405 15.61 8.79 -15.13
N SER A 406 14.91 8.78 -13.99
CA SER A 406 15.41 8.17 -12.76
C SER A 406 15.22 6.65 -12.70
N LEU A 407 14.43 6.05 -13.62
CA LEU A 407 14.22 4.58 -13.63
C LEU A 407 15.53 3.76 -13.67
N PRO A 408 16.56 4.12 -14.47
CA PRO A 408 17.83 3.39 -14.46
C PRO A 408 18.59 3.48 -13.13
N GLU A 409 18.39 4.55 -12.35
CA GLU A 409 19.02 4.74 -11.03
C GLU A 409 18.38 3.84 -9.94
N LEU A 410 17.18 3.30 -10.22
CA LEU A 410 16.49 2.36 -9.34
C LEU A 410 16.90 0.90 -9.57
N LEU A 411 17.78 0.62 -10.55
CA LEU A 411 18.29 -0.72 -10.87
C LEU A 411 19.52 -1.06 -10.06
#